data_d0c9ee3eb3f6a52caba111ff26267329
#
_entry.id   d0c9ee3eb3f6a52caba111ff26267329
#
_cell.length_a   1.000
_cell.length_b   1.000
_cell.length_c   1.000
_cell.angle_alpha   90.00
_cell.angle_beta   90.00
_cell.angle_gamma   90.00
#
_symmetry.space_group_name_H-M   'P 1'
#
loop_
_entity.id
_entity.type
_entity.pdbx_description
1 polymer ?
#
loop_
_entity_poly.entity_id
_entity_poly.type
_entity_poly.pdbx_seq_one_letter_code
_entity_poly.pdbx_strand_id
1 'polypeptide(L)'
;MKKAFITGISGQDGSYLAELLLEKGYEVHGMMRRASTFNRERIDPIFFENPTRFKGRLQLHYGDLADASSLNRILRTVKPEEIYHLGAQSHVRVSFDIPEYTADITGLGTIRILDAILETGINTKFYQASSSEMYGKVQEVPQTESTPFYPRSPYGCAKVYGFWITVNYREAYGMHASNGILFNHESPRRGESFVTRKITRTIARILAGKTKELALGNLDAKRDWGYAKDYVEAMWMMLQVPKADDYVIATNETHSIREFLDESFGLVGRDWNEYVRIDPKYFRPTEVDLLIGDPSKAMKQLGWKPKTSFKELVKIMVYEDLKMEGLDPEKLMKL
;
A
#
# COMPACT_ATOMS: atom_id res chain seq x y z
N MET A 1 10.67 23.49 -9.82
CA MET A 1 9.66 22.68 -9.11
C MET A 1 10.09 21.24 -9.28
N LYS A 2 10.22 20.48 -8.18
CA LYS A 2 10.60 19.07 -8.26
C LYS A 2 9.52 18.25 -8.96
N LYS A 3 9.96 17.29 -9.79
CA LYS A 3 9.08 16.34 -10.46
C LYS A 3 9.15 14.98 -9.78
N ALA A 4 8.01 14.43 -9.48
CA ALA A 4 7.88 13.07 -8.95
C ALA A 4 7.11 12.18 -9.94
N PHE A 5 7.56 10.94 -10.10
CA PHE A 5 6.88 9.93 -10.89
C PHE A 5 6.39 8.79 -9.99
N ILE A 6 5.11 8.46 -10.08
CA ILE A 6 4.45 7.43 -9.26
C ILE A 6 3.90 6.33 -10.18
N THR A 7 4.41 5.11 -10.06
CA THR A 7 3.74 3.94 -10.62
C THR A 7 2.65 3.47 -9.65
N GLY A 8 1.50 3.02 -10.18
CA GLY A 8 0.39 2.62 -9.32
C GLY A 8 -0.34 3.79 -8.65
N ILE A 9 -0.34 4.97 -9.26
CA ILE A 9 -0.96 6.20 -8.73
C ILE A 9 -2.45 6.05 -8.40
N SER A 10 -3.18 5.21 -9.12
CA SER A 10 -4.61 4.94 -8.87
C SER A 10 -4.89 3.99 -7.69
N GLY A 11 -3.84 3.46 -7.06
CA GLY A 11 -3.93 2.66 -5.83
C GLY A 11 -4.19 3.51 -4.58
N GLN A 12 -4.37 2.83 -3.43
CA GLN A 12 -4.51 3.49 -2.13
C GLN A 12 -3.34 4.45 -1.88
N ASP A 13 -2.13 3.90 -1.81
CA ASP A 13 -0.92 4.65 -1.46
C ASP A 13 -0.56 5.67 -2.52
N GLY A 14 -0.69 5.29 -3.80
CA GLY A 14 -0.42 6.20 -4.91
C GLY A 14 -1.28 7.45 -4.89
N SER A 15 -2.56 7.33 -4.54
CA SER A 15 -3.46 8.48 -4.45
C SER A 15 -3.16 9.39 -3.25
N TYR A 16 -2.84 8.83 -2.08
CA TYR A 16 -2.42 9.64 -0.92
C TYR A 16 -1.05 10.27 -1.11
N LEU A 17 -0.10 9.54 -1.72
CA LEU A 17 1.21 10.08 -2.02
C LEU A 17 1.13 11.22 -3.05
N ALA A 18 0.27 11.10 -4.05
CA ALA A 18 0.03 12.18 -5.02
C ALA A 18 -0.49 13.45 -4.32
N GLU A 19 -1.46 13.34 -3.41
CA GLU A 19 -1.94 14.46 -2.60
C GLU A 19 -0.80 15.10 -1.80
N LEU A 20 -0.06 14.28 -1.04
CA LEU A 20 1.06 14.74 -0.21
C LEU A 20 2.11 15.50 -1.03
N LEU A 21 2.51 14.95 -2.18
CA LEU A 21 3.53 15.58 -3.03
C LEU A 21 3.02 16.88 -3.68
N LEU A 22 1.77 16.91 -4.11
CA LEU A 22 1.14 18.13 -4.64
C LEU A 22 1.06 19.24 -3.57
N GLU A 23 0.72 18.89 -2.31
CA GLU A 23 0.73 19.82 -1.18
C GLU A 23 2.14 20.33 -0.86
N LYS A 24 3.16 19.47 -1.01
CA LYS A 24 4.56 19.86 -0.88
C LYS A 24 5.11 20.66 -2.08
N GLY A 25 4.29 20.94 -3.07
CA GLY A 25 4.67 21.78 -4.22
C GLY A 25 5.33 21.05 -5.38
N TYR A 26 5.26 19.73 -5.44
CA TYR A 26 5.77 18.95 -6.59
C TYR A 26 4.87 19.08 -7.82
N GLU A 27 5.46 18.84 -8.99
CA GLU A 27 4.77 18.40 -10.19
C GLU A 27 4.74 16.87 -10.15
N VAL A 28 3.54 16.29 -10.16
CA VAL A 28 3.34 14.85 -9.99
C VAL A 28 2.94 14.22 -11.32
N HIS A 29 3.69 13.21 -11.72
CA HIS A 29 3.40 12.38 -12.89
C HIS A 29 3.02 10.98 -12.42
N GLY A 30 1.84 10.53 -12.81
CA GLY A 30 1.35 9.21 -12.43
C GLY A 30 1.26 8.26 -13.61
N MET A 31 1.71 7.02 -13.43
CA MET A 31 1.50 5.96 -14.41
C MET A 31 0.27 5.12 -14.06
N MET A 32 -0.58 4.91 -15.04
CA MET A 32 -1.73 4.00 -14.95
C MET A 32 -1.79 3.10 -16.18
N ARG A 33 -2.28 1.88 -15.96
CA ARG A 33 -2.59 0.97 -17.07
C ARG A 33 -3.83 1.45 -17.80
N ARG A 34 -3.85 1.28 -19.11
CA ARG A 34 -5.07 1.47 -19.87
C ARG A 34 -6.01 0.29 -19.64
N ALA A 35 -7.22 0.58 -19.19
CA ALA A 35 -8.30 -0.38 -19.06
C ALA A 35 -9.53 0.15 -19.79
N SER A 36 -10.43 -0.77 -20.19
CA SER A 36 -11.71 -0.41 -20.80
C SER A 36 -12.68 0.22 -19.81
N THR A 37 -12.51 -0.06 -18.51
CA THR A 37 -13.24 0.57 -17.41
C THR A 37 -12.38 1.61 -16.70
N PHE A 38 -12.99 2.67 -16.21
CA PHE A 38 -12.28 3.67 -15.41
C PHE A 38 -11.85 3.09 -14.07
N ASN A 39 -10.54 3.12 -13.79
CA ASN A 39 -9.96 2.70 -12.52
C ASN A 39 -9.26 3.90 -11.87
N ARG A 40 -9.99 5.00 -11.67
CA ARG A 40 -9.46 6.28 -11.21
C ARG A 40 -10.22 6.87 -10.03
N GLU A 41 -11.17 6.16 -9.47
CA GLU A 41 -12.05 6.65 -8.39
C GLU A 41 -11.29 7.31 -7.22
N ARG A 42 -10.05 6.84 -6.93
CA ARG A 42 -9.21 7.42 -5.87
C ARG A 42 -8.43 8.65 -6.30
N ILE A 43 -8.21 8.85 -7.60
CA ILE A 43 -7.43 9.96 -8.13
C ILE A 43 -8.32 11.04 -8.77
N ASP A 44 -9.52 10.69 -9.18
CA ASP A 44 -10.46 11.62 -9.82
C ASP A 44 -10.82 12.83 -8.93
N PRO A 45 -11.00 12.71 -7.60
CA PRO A 45 -11.20 13.86 -6.74
C PRO A 45 -10.03 14.86 -6.77
N ILE A 46 -8.81 14.37 -6.97
CA ILE A 46 -7.61 15.21 -7.07
C ILE A 46 -7.51 15.85 -8.46
N PHE A 47 -7.83 15.07 -9.49
CA PHE A 47 -7.60 15.44 -10.88
C PHE A 47 -8.73 16.32 -11.48
N PHE A 48 -9.99 15.98 -11.16
CA PHE A 48 -11.17 16.65 -11.78
C PHE A 48 -11.92 17.57 -10.83
N GLU A 49 -12.10 17.19 -9.56
CA GLU A 49 -12.96 17.95 -8.65
C GLU A 49 -12.27 19.22 -8.12
N ASN A 50 -10.95 19.24 -8.08
CA ASN A 50 -10.15 20.37 -7.62
C ASN A 50 -9.04 20.78 -8.61
N PRO A 51 -9.34 21.03 -9.91
CA PRO A 51 -8.32 21.34 -10.90
C PRO A 51 -7.58 22.66 -10.59
N THR A 52 -8.24 23.59 -9.91
CA THR A 52 -7.67 24.88 -9.50
C THR A 52 -6.74 24.76 -8.29
N ARG A 53 -6.99 23.81 -7.36
CA ARG A 53 -6.18 23.61 -6.15
C ARG A 53 -4.73 23.30 -6.49
N PHE A 54 -4.50 22.45 -7.47
CA PHE A 54 -3.17 22.00 -7.83
C PHE A 54 -2.65 22.57 -9.16
N LYS A 55 -3.41 23.49 -9.81
CA LYS A 55 -3.00 24.26 -11.01
C LYS A 55 -2.40 23.41 -12.14
N GLY A 56 -2.98 22.24 -12.42
CA GLY A 56 -2.51 21.34 -13.48
C GLY A 56 -1.18 20.61 -13.18
N ARG A 57 -0.74 20.61 -11.93
CA ARG A 57 0.51 19.94 -11.52
C ARG A 57 0.42 18.42 -11.43
N LEU A 58 -0.73 17.81 -11.68
CA LEU A 58 -0.91 16.38 -11.81
C LEU A 58 -1.08 16.00 -13.28
N GLN A 59 -0.19 15.12 -13.77
CA GLN A 59 -0.23 14.60 -15.13
C GLN A 59 -0.29 13.06 -15.09
N LEU A 60 -1.13 12.48 -15.95
CA LEU A 60 -1.32 11.03 -16.01
C LEU A 60 -0.77 10.47 -17.33
N HIS A 61 -0.01 9.38 -17.24
CA HIS A 61 0.62 8.70 -18.37
C HIS A 61 0.10 7.27 -18.46
N TYR A 62 -0.19 6.81 -19.68
CA TYR A 62 -0.46 5.39 -19.91
C TYR A 62 0.85 4.63 -20.07
N GLY A 63 1.01 3.57 -19.26
CA GLY A 63 2.15 2.67 -19.29
C GLY A 63 1.84 1.38 -18.53
N ASP A 64 2.68 0.38 -18.72
CA ASP A 64 2.58 -0.91 -18.02
C ASP A 64 3.96 -1.34 -17.52
N LEU A 65 4.02 -2.00 -16.36
CA LEU A 65 5.25 -2.55 -15.80
C LEU A 65 5.78 -3.75 -16.60
N ALA A 66 4.94 -4.36 -17.45
CA ALA A 66 5.36 -5.38 -18.41
C ALA A 66 5.97 -4.78 -19.71
N ASP A 67 5.85 -3.47 -19.92
CA ASP A 67 6.29 -2.78 -21.15
C ASP A 67 7.43 -1.81 -20.88
N ALA A 68 8.67 -2.29 -21.02
CA ALA A 68 9.88 -1.48 -20.84
C ALA A 68 9.93 -0.28 -21.81
N SER A 69 9.34 -0.37 -23.00
CA SER A 69 9.34 0.73 -23.97
C SER A 69 8.53 1.92 -23.48
N SER A 70 7.37 1.65 -22.84
CA SER A 70 6.56 2.72 -22.24
C SER A 70 7.25 3.37 -21.05
N LEU A 71 7.94 2.58 -20.19
CA LEU A 71 8.71 3.10 -19.07
C LEU A 71 9.82 4.04 -19.54
N ASN A 72 10.65 3.58 -20.49
CA ASN A 72 11.71 4.39 -21.09
C ASN A 72 11.19 5.70 -21.69
N ARG A 73 10.10 5.65 -22.46
CA ARG A 73 9.48 6.83 -23.07
C ARG A 73 9.02 7.83 -22.00
N ILE A 74 8.33 7.35 -20.94
CA ILE A 74 7.84 8.21 -19.86
C ILE A 74 9.02 8.86 -19.14
N LEU A 75 10.04 8.09 -18.73
CA LEU A 75 11.18 8.61 -17.99
C LEU A 75 12.00 9.63 -18.80
N ARG A 76 12.21 9.40 -20.10
CA ARG A 76 12.88 10.37 -21.00
C ARG A 76 12.08 11.68 -21.13
N THR A 77 10.76 11.62 -21.12
CA THR A 77 9.89 12.77 -21.26
C THR A 77 9.78 13.56 -19.96
N VAL A 78 9.54 12.87 -18.85
CA VAL A 78 9.28 13.49 -17.54
C VAL A 78 10.55 13.94 -16.87
N LYS A 79 11.61 13.12 -16.89
CA LYS A 79 12.89 13.29 -16.19
C LYS A 79 12.66 13.62 -14.70
N PRO A 80 11.99 12.71 -13.95
CA PRO A 80 11.66 12.98 -12.55
C PRO A 80 12.90 12.98 -11.66
N GLU A 81 12.94 13.84 -10.65
CA GLU A 81 13.95 13.83 -9.59
C GLU A 81 13.69 12.75 -8.53
N GLU A 82 12.43 12.30 -8.43
CA GLU A 82 12.03 11.24 -7.50
C GLU A 82 11.06 10.27 -8.18
N ILE A 83 11.28 8.96 -7.98
CA ILE A 83 10.43 7.90 -8.49
C ILE A 83 9.94 7.07 -7.31
N TYR A 84 8.60 6.92 -7.23
CA TYR A 84 7.93 6.09 -6.23
C TYR A 84 7.30 4.89 -6.92
N HIS A 85 7.94 3.72 -6.76
CA HIS A 85 7.49 2.49 -7.39
C HIS A 85 6.53 1.72 -6.47
N LEU A 86 5.22 1.98 -6.67
CA LEU A 86 4.12 1.38 -5.91
C LEU A 86 3.31 0.38 -6.74
N GLY A 87 3.51 0.36 -8.05
CA GLY A 87 2.78 -0.52 -8.96
C GLY A 87 3.11 -1.99 -8.72
N ALA A 88 2.10 -2.82 -8.51
CA ALA A 88 2.23 -4.26 -8.28
C ALA A 88 0.90 -4.99 -8.51
N GLN A 89 0.95 -6.31 -8.69
CA GLN A 89 -0.16 -7.18 -8.34
C GLN A 89 -0.07 -7.43 -6.83
N SER A 90 -0.88 -6.74 -6.03
CA SER A 90 -0.69 -6.63 -4.57
C SER A 90 -1.58 -7.55 -3.73
N HIS A 91 -2.50 -8.30 -4.35
CA HIS A 91 -3.41 -9.16 -3.62
C HIS A 91 -2.79 -10.54 -3.37
N VAL A 92 -2.41 -10.82 -2.12
CA VAL A 92 -1.67 -12.04 -1.74
C VAL A 92 -2.40 -13.32 -2.15
N ARG A 93 -3.72 -13.44 -1.86
CA ARG A 93 -4.48 -14.65 -2.20
C ARG A 93 -4.53 -14.86 -3.73
N VAL A 94 -4.76 -13.81 -4.50
CA VAL A 94 -4.80 -13.85 -5.97
C VAL A 94 -3.45 -14.26 -6.58
N SER A 95 -2.34 -13.98 -5.89
CA SER A 95 -1.01 -14.38 -6.39
C SER A 95 -0.85 -15.89 -6.55
N PHE A 96 -1.61 -16.71 -5.81
CA PHE A 96 -1.63 -18.16 -5.98
C PHE A 96 -2.39 -18.60 -7.23
N ASP A 97 -3.34 -17.80 -7.68
CA ASP A 97 -4.14 -18.10 -8.90
C ASP A 97 -3.43 -17.63 -10.19
N ILE A 98 -2.60 -16.57 -10.08
CA ILE A 98 -1.87 -15.96 -11.22
C ILE A 98 -0.38 -15.72 -10.86
N PRO A 99 0.40 -16.78 -10.54
CA PRO A 99 1.76 -16.63 -10.03
C PRO A 99 2.72 -16.00 -11.05
N GLU A 100 2.65 -16.38 -12.32
CA GLU A 100 3.50 -15.84 -13.39
C GLU A 100 3.28 -14.34 -13.58
N TYR A 101 2.02 -13.91 -13.68
CA TYR A 101 1.69 -12.49 -13.80
C TYR A 101 2.16 -11.71 -12.56
N THR A 102 2.02 -12.30 -11.37
CA THR A 102 2.50 -11.70 -10.13
C THR A 102 4.02 -11.52 -10.15
N ALA A 103 4.78 -12.52 -10.58
CA ALA A 103 6.22 -12.46 -10.71
C ALA A 103 6.65 -11.41 -11.75
N ASP A 104 5.99 -11.40 -12.91
CA ASP A 104 6.29 -10.48 -14.01
C ASP A 104 6.06 -9.02 -13.62
N ILE A 105 4.88 -8.69 -13.08
CA ILE A 105 4.54 -7.31 -12.75
C ILE A 105 5.24 -6.84 -11.47
N THR A 106 5.25 -7.66 -10.42
CA THR A 106 5.73 -7.24 -9.09
C THR A 106 7.24 -7.42 -8.93
N GLY A 107 7.80 -8.49 -9.48
CA GLY A 107 9.24 -8.77 -9.45
C GLY A 107 9.96 -8.12 -10.63
N LEU A 108 9.69 -8.60 -11.85
CA LEU A 108 10.38 -8.11 -13.05
C LEU A 108 10.01 -6.66 -13.39
N GLY A 109 8.82 -6.17 -13.00
CA GLY A 109 8.48 -4.76 -13.11
C GLY A 109 9.46 -3.84 -12.38
N THR A 110 9.99 -4.27 -11.22
CA THR A 110 10.99 -3.51 -10.48
C THR A 110 12.31 -3.37 -11.24
N ILE A 111 12.84 -4.46 -11.81
CA ILE A 111 14.09 -4.37 -12.58
C ILE A 111 13.88 -3.56 -13.86
N ARG A 112 12.74 -3.69 -14.55
CA ARG A 112 12.47 -2.89 -15.76
C ARG A 112 12.51 -1.38 -15.51
N ILE A 113 12.01 -0.91 -14.37
CA ILE A 113 12.06 0.52 -14.06
C ILE A 113 13.47 0.96 -13.61
N LEU A 114 14.19 0.13 -12.85
CA LEU A 114 15.58 0.39 -12.47
C LEU A 114 16.49 0.45 -13.70
N ASP A 115 16.32 -0.50 -14.64
CA ASP A 115 17.06 -0.55 -15.89
C ASP A 115 16.72 0.66 -16.78
N ALA A 116 15.46 1.05 -16.86
CA ALA A 116 15.04 2.24 -17.57
C ALA A 116 15.65 3.54 -16.99
N ILE A 117 15.91 3.60 -15.68
CA ILE A 117 16.64 4.70 -15.05
C ILE A 117 18.09 4.75 -15.56
N LEU A 118 18.78 3.62 -15.59
CA LEU A 118 20.15 3.53 -16.11
C LEU A 118 20.21 3.89 -17.60
N GLU A 119 19.37 3.28 -18.42
CA GLU A 119 19.30 3.48 -19.87
C GLU A 119 18.98 4.94 -20.27
N THR A 120 18.15 5.61 -19.47
CA THR A 120 17.81 7.02 -19.73
C THR A 120 18.83 7.99 -19.19
N GLY A 121 19.71 7.56 -18.30
CA GLY A 121 20.76 8.39 -17.67
C GLY A 121 20.19 9.51 -16.80
N ILE A 122 18.95 9.40 -16.34
CA ILE A 122 18.34 10.43 -15.48
C ILE A 122 18.93 10.38 -14.07
N ASN A 123 19.20 11.54 -13.49
CA ASN A 123 19.59 11.63 -12.09
C ASN A 123 18.33 11.69 -11.23
N THR A 124 17.97 10.57 -10.63
CA THR A 124 16.73 10.42 -9.86
C THR A 124 16.96 9.59 -8.59
N LYS A 125 16.15 9.86 -7.57
CA LYS A 125 16.05 9.01 -6.38
C LYS A 125 14.90 8.03 -6.55
N PHE A 126 15.11 6.78 -6.15
CA PHE A 126 14.16 5.70 -6.35
C PHE A 126 13.69 5.12 -5.01
N TYR A 127 12.37 5.02 -4.85
CA TYR A 127 11.71 4.34 -3.75
C TYR A 127 11.03 3.06 -4.25
N GLN A 128 11.34 1.93 -3.61
CA GLN A 128 10.71 0.64 -3.81
C GLN A 128 9.72 0.34 -2.69
N ALA A 129 8.46 0.13 -3.02
CA ALA A 129 7.48 -0.39 -2.07
C ALA A 129 7.71 -1.89 -1.85
N SER A 130 8.45 -2.23 -0.82
CA SER A 130 8.62 -3.58 -0.30
C SER A 130 7.50 -3.92 0.69
N SER A 131 7.49 -5.12 1.29
CA SER A 131 6.34 -5.60 2.04
C SER A 131 6.75 -6.51 3.20
N SER A 132 6.05 -6.44 4.32
CA SER A 132 6.17 -7.38 5.43
C SER A 132 5.85 -8.84 5.04
N GLU A 133 5.12 -9.07 3.95
CA GLU A 133 4.87 -10.42 3.40
C GLU A 133 6.17 -11.13 2.95
N MET A 134 7.29 -10.40 2.81
CA MET A 134 8.62 -10.97 2.57
C MET A 134 9.11 -11.80 3.75
N TYR A 135 8.79 -11.40 4.98
CA TYR A 135 9.15 -12.16 6.20
C TYR A 135 8.45 -13.51 6.26
N GLY A 136 7.19 -13.60 5.83
CA GLY A 136 6.43 -14.83 5.65
C GLY A 136 6.39 -15.71 6.91
N LYS A 137 7.13 -16.85 6.92
CA LYS A 137 7.35 -17.65 8.12
C LYS A 137 8.41 -16.96 8.97
N VAL A 138 7.95 -16.08 9.88
CA VAL A 138 8.83 -15.20 10.66
C VAL A 138 9.92 -15.94 11.38
N GLN A 139 11.15 -15.42 11.32
CA GLN A 139 12.33 -16.00 11.94
C GLN A 139 12.68 -15.29 13.26
N GLU A 140 12.22 -14.05 13.41
CA GLU A 140 12.43 -13.19 14.58
C GLU A 140 11.19 -12.36 14.86
N VAL A 141 10.98 -11.96 16.10
CA VAL A 141 9.86 -11.13 16.56
C VAL A 141 10.39 -10.08 17.56
N PRO A 142 10.14 -8.77 17.32
CA PRO A 142 9.58 -8.16 16.11
C PRO A 142 10.52 -8.25 14.90
N GLN A 143 9.97 -8.06 13.69
CA GLN A 143 10.78 -8.04 12.47
C GLN A 143 11.46 -6.68 12.28
N THR A 144 12.74 -6.74 11.88
CA THR A 144 13.60 -5.59 11.58
C THR A 144 14.11 -5.65 10.14
N GLU A 145 14.90 -4.67 9.72
CA GLU A 145 15.55 -4.65 8.41
C GLU A 145 16.55 -5.81 8.19
N SER A 146 17.07 -6.39 9.27
CA SER A 146 18.03 -7.52 9.24
C SER A 146 17.38 -8.89 9.39
N THR A 147 16.10 -8.96 9.73
CA THR A 147 15.36 -10.22 9.87
C THR A 147 15.33 -10.98 8.55
N PRO A 148 15.75 -12.26 8.50
CA PRO A 148 15.76 -13.04 7.27
C PRO A 148 14.38 -13.21 6.66
N PHE A 149 14.29 -13.10 5.33
CA PHE A 149 13.04 -13.31 4.58
C PHE A 149 12.77 -14.81 4.36
N TYR A 150 11.52 -15.22 4.61
CA TYR A 150 11.02 -16.57 4.31
C TYR A 150 9.59 -16.47 3.72
N PRO A 151 9.45 -15.98 2.47
CA PRO A 151 8.14 -15.67 1.88
C PRO A 151 7.24 -16.90 1.80
N ARG A 152 5.93 -16.69 1.99
CA ARG A 152 4.90 -17.74 2.01
C ARG A 152 3.85 -17.55 0.91
N SER A 153 4.17 -16.77 -0.13
CA SER A 153 3.29 -16.57 -1.27
C SER A 153 4.08 -16.16 -2.51
N PRO A 154 3.56 -16.39 -3.74
CA PRO A 154 4.17 -15.87 -4.96
C PRO A 154 4.37 -14.35 -4.92
N TYR A 155 3.43 -13.61 -4.30
CA TYR A 155 3.58 -12.18 -4.04
C TYR A 155 4.80 -11.87 -3.16
N GLY A 156 4.93 -12.57 -2.02
CA GLY A 156 6.08 -12.41 -1.14
C GLY A 156 7.41 -12.70 -1.84
N CYS A 157 7.49 -13.77 -2.63
CA CYS A 157 8.68 -14.10 -3.43
C CYS A 157 9.02 -12.99 -4.44
N ALA A 158 8.02 -12.46 -5.15
CA ALA A 158 8.21 -11.37 -6.10
C ALA A 158 8.69 -10.08 -5.41
N LYS A 159 8.20 -9.80 -4.18
CA LYS A 159 8.66 -8.66 -3.37
C LYS A 159 10.09 -8.85 -2.86
N VAL A 160 10.48 -10.06 -2.49
CA VAL A 160 11.89 -10.38 -2.12
C VAL A 160 12.82 -10.13 -3.31
N TYR A 161 12.44 -10.56 -4.51
CA TYR A 161 13.20 -10.22 -5.72
C TYR A 161 13.32 -8.70 -5.91
N GLY A 162 12.19 -7.98 -5.84
CA GLY A 162 12.17 -6.51 -5.98
C GLY A 162 13.03 -5.80 -4.93
N PHE A 163 13.03 -6.29 -3.69
CA PHE A 163 13.89 -5.79 -2.61
C PHE A 163 15.38 -5.94 -2.97
N TRP A 164 15.81 -7.16 -3.26
CA TRP A 164 17.23 -7.44 -3.49
C TRP A 164 17.77 -6.84 -4.78
N ILE A 165 16.96 -6.75 -5.84
CA ILE A 165 17.41 -6.07 -7.04
C ILE A 165 17.56 -4.55 -6.82
N THR A 166 16.74 -3.95 -5.96
CA THR A 166 16.89 -2.54 -5.56
C THR A 166 18.17 -2.32 -4.76
N VAL A 167 18.49 -3.21 -3.81
CA VAL A 167 19.78 -3.19 -3.08
C VAL A 167 20.96 -3.33 -4.06
N ASN A 168 20.87 -4.30 -4.97
CA ASN A 168 21.91 -4.54 -5.97
C ASN A 168 22.18 -3.29 -6.84
N TYR A 169 21.14 -2.62 -7.34
CA TYR A 169 21.31 -1.41 -8.14
C TYR A 169 21.87 -0.23 -7.33
N ARG A 170 21.50 -0.12 -6.05
CA ARG A 170 22.12 0.85 -5.13
C ARG A 170 23.61 0.64 -4.98
N GLU A 171 24.04 -0.62 -4.80
CA GLU A 171 25.44 -0.97 -4.55
C GLU A 171 26.28 -1.01 -5.83
N ALA A 172 25.77 -1.59 -6.91
CA ALA A 172 26.51 -1.77 -8.15
C ALA A 172 26.66 -0.49 -8.97
N TYR A 173 25.62 0.36 -8.97
CA TYR A 173 25.56 1.55 -9.82
C TYR A 173 25.53 2.87 -9.04
N GLY A 174 25.63 2.84 -7.71
CA GLY A 174 25.58 4.04 -6.87
C GLY A 174 24.22 4.75 -6.91
N MET A 175 23.15 4.07 -7.30
CA MET A 175 21.81 4.65 -7.40
C MET A 175 21.29 4.99 -6.01
N HIS A 176 20.69 6.18 -5.84
CA HIS A 176 19.95 6.49 -4.60
C HIS A 176 18.62 5.72 -4.61
N ALA A 177 18.63 4.47 -4.17
CA ALA A 177 17.50 3.56 -4.17
C ALA A 177 17.22 3.01 -2.77
N SER A 178 16.01 3.29 -2.24
CA SER A 178 15.58 2.90 -0.89
C SER A 178 14.42 1.92 -0.94
N ASN A 179 14.43 0.93 -0.05
CA ASN A 179 13.29 0.05 0.16
C ASN A 179 12.50 0.47 1.42
N GLY A 180 11.19 0.62 1.29
CA GLY A 180 10.29 0.67 2.45
C GLY A 180 9.66 -0.69 2.68
N ILE A 181 10.04 -1.38 3.77
CA ILE A 181 9.43 -2.65 4.17
C ILE A 181 8.16 -2.31 4.94
N LEU A 182 7.08 -2.14 4.18
CA LEU A 182 5.82 -1.68 4.75
C LEU A 182 5.04 -2.82 5.36
N PHE A 183 4.63 -2.64 6.61
CA PHE A 183 3.63 -3.48 7.24
C PHE A 183 2.23 -3.10 6.73
N ASN A 184 1.21 -3.87 7.13
CA ASN A 184 -0.13 -3.64 6.61
C ASN A 184 -0.59 -2.22 6.94
N HIS A 185 -1.05 -1.49 5.95
CA HIS A 185 -1.56 -0.14 6.13
C HIS A 185 -2.86 0.06 5.37
N GLU A 186 -3.81 0.58 6.07
CA GLU A 186 -5.21 0.56 5.72
C GLU A 186 -5.77 1.98 5.62
N SER A 187 -6.90 2.12 4.97
CA SER A 187 -7.61 3.39 4.87
C SER A 187 -8.98 3.21 4.22
N PRO A 188 -9.82 4.27 4.17
CA PRO A 188 -11.01 4.30 3.32
C PRO A 188 -10.77 4.09 1.82
N ARG A 189 -9.52 4.20 1.35
CA ARG A 189 -9.11 3.93 -0.05
C ARG A 189 -8.55 2.52 -0.26
N ARG A 190 -8.52 1.68 0.77
CA ARG A 190 -8.12 0.27 0.62
C ARG A 190 -9.05 -0.46 -0.35
N GLY A 191 -8.53 -1.44 -1.10
CA GLY A 191 -9.36 -2.29 -1.96
C GLY A 191 -10.38 -3.10 -1.12
N GLU A 192 -11.63 -3.19 -1.56
CA GLU A 192 -12.71 -3.87 -0.82
C GLU A 192 -12.50 -5.39 -0.63
N SER A 193 -11.59 -5.99 -1.40
CA SER A 193 -11.21 -7.41 -1.25
C SER A 193 -10.24 -7.68 -0.09
N PHE A 194 -9.59 -6.65 0.47
CA PHE A 194 -8.73 -6.78 1.65
C PHE A 194 -9.56 -6.84 2.93
N VAL A 195 -9.14 -7.69 3.88
CA VAL A 195 -9.94 -8.09 5.03
C VAL A 195 -10.50 -6.92 5.83
N THR A 196 -9.69 -5.93 6.16
CA THR A 196 -10.10 -4.74 6.93
C THR A 196 -11.20 -3.96 6.22
N ARG A 197 -10.99 -3.62 4.94
CA ARG A 197 -11.97 -2.89 4.14
C ARG A 197 -13.20 -3.74 3.84
N LYS A 198 -13.03 -5.06 3.66
CA LYS A 198 -14.15 -5.98 3.52
C LYS A 198 -15.07 -5.95 4.74
N ILE A 199 -14.49 -5.92 5.94
CA ILE A 199 -15.25 -5.83 7.19
C ILE A 199 -16.01 -4.50 7.24
N THR A 200 -15.34 -3.37 7.13
CA THR A 200 -15.96 -2.04 7.30
C THR A 200 -17.01 -1.74 6.23
N ARG A 201 -16.76 -2.13 4.96
CA ARG A 201 -17.75 -2.05 3.87
C ARG A 201 -18.98 -2.94 4.12
N THR A 202 -18.76 -4.15 4.65
CA THR A 202 -19.87 -5.05 4.93
C THR A 202 -20.70 -4.56 6.10
N ILE A 203 -20.11 -3.99 7.15
CA ILE A 203 -20.83 -3.32 8.25
C ILE A 203 -21.78 -2.26 7.69
N ALA A 204 -21.26 -1.35 6.86
CA ALA A 204 -22.08 -0.30 6.25
C ALA A 204 -23.24 -0.88 5.42
N ARG A 205 -22.98 -1.93 4.63
CA ARG A 205 -24.01 -2.62 3.84
C ARG A 205 -25.05 -3.37 4.69
N ILE A 206 -24.65 -3.94 5.83
CA ILE A 206 -25.57 -4.55 6.79
C ILE A 206 -26.53 -3.50 7.34
N LEU A 207 -26.00 -2.36 7.79
CA LEU A 207 -26.81 -1.27 8.34
C LEU A 207 -27.71 -0.61 7.29
N ALA A 208 -27.30 -0.61 6.02
CA ALA A 208 -28.12 -0.19 4.88
C ALA A 208 -29.14 -1.26 4.42
N GLY A 209 -29.18 -2.43 5.05
CA GLY A 209 -30.09 -3.54 4.68
C GLY A 209 -29.73 -4.25 3.37
N LYS A 210 -28.53 -4.05 2.83
CA LYS A 210 -28.08 -4.58 1.52
C LYS A 210 -27.47 -5.98 1.62
N THR A 211 -26.99 -6.39 2.79
CA THR A 211 -26.47 -7.74 3.06
C THR A 211 -26.77 -8.16 4.49
N LYS A 212 -26.68 -9.46 4.77
CA LYS A 212 -26.96 -10.02 6.09
C LYS A 212 -25.79 -10.82 6.67
N GLU A 213 -24.72 -11.03 5.89
CA GLU A 213 -23.58 -11.84 6.32
C GLU A 213 -22.25 -11.31 5.82
N LEU A 214 -21.19 -11.67 6.54
CA LEU A 214 -19.80 -11.42 6.22
C LEU A 214 -19.03 -12.74 6.25
N ALA A 215 -18.59 -13.24 5.10
CA ALA A 215 -17.77 -14.44 5.03
C ALA A 215 -16.29 -14.13 5.11
N LEU A 216 -15.58 -14.74 6.07
CA LEU A 216 -14.15 -14.55 6.32
C LEU A 216 -13.41 -15.89 6.40
N GLY A 217 -12.08 -15.87 6.36
CA GLY A 217 -11.21 -17.02 6.57
C GLY A 217 -10.72 -17.10 8.03
N ASN A 218 -9.38 -17.19 8.21
CA ASN A 218 -8.74 -17.26 9.51
C ASN A 218 -8.90 -15.96 10.29
N LEU A 219 -9.60 -16.02 11.44
CA LEU A 219 -9.82 -14.86 12.31
C LEU A 219 -8.69 -14.62 13.32
N ASP A 220 -7.80 -15.59 13.50
CA ASP A 220 -6.76 -15.56 14.53
C ASP A 220 -5.42 -15.03 14.01
N ALA A 221 -5.30 -14.84 12.69
CA ALA A 221 -4.12 -14.24 12.07
C ALA A 221 -3.92 -12.81 12.58
N LYS A 222 -2.68 -12.50 12.99
CA LYS A 222 -2.31 -11.21 13.59
C LYS A 222 -1.49 -10.37 12.61
N ARG A 223 -1.84 -9.09 12.52
CA ARG A 223 -1.17 -8.11 11.65
C ARG A 223 -0.91 -6.81 12.40
N ASP A 224 0.20 -6.20 12.05
CA ASP A 224 0.49 -4.81 12.38
C ASP A 224 -0.21 -3.94 11.34
N TRP A 225 -1.23 -3.18 11.76
CA TRP A 225 -2.03 -2.32 10.90
C TRP A 225 -1.83 -0.85 11.22
N GLY A 226 -1.28 -0.10 10.26
CA GLY A 226 -1.16 1.36 10.34
C GLY A 226 -2.09 2.09 9.37
N TYR A 227 -2.04 3.41 9.40
CA TYR A 227 -2.81 4.27 8.50
C TYR A 227 -2.01 4.65 7.25
N ALA A 228 -2.56 4.45 6.08
CA ALA A 228 -1.87 4.67 4.81
C ALA A 228 -1.31 6.10 4.64
N LYS A 229 -1.96 7.11 5.19
CA LYS A 229 -1.43 8.50 5.15
C LYS A 229 -0.14 8.66 5.92
N ASP A 230 0.02 7.97 7.06
CA ASP A 230 1.27 7.99 7.82
C ASP A 230 2.39 7.32 7.03
N TYR A 231 2.06 6.23 6.31
CA TYR A 231 3.03 5.45 5.54
C TYR A 231 3.54 6.17 4.29
N VAL A 232 2.69 6.91 3.59
CA VAL A 232 3.15 7.68 2.41
C VAL A 232 4.07 8.84 2.81
N GLU A 233 3.94 9.35 4.02
CA GLU A 233 4.89 10.33 4.57
C GLU A 233 6.29 9.71 4.74
N ALA A 234 6.36 8.46 5.26
CA ALA A 234 7.62 7.73 5.34
C ALA A 234 8.27 7.50 3.96
N MET A 235 7.46 7.13 2.95
CA MET A 235 7.94 6.96 1.57
C MET A 235 8.64 8.22 1.06
N TRP A 236 8.03 9.39 1.29
CA TRP A 236 8.64 10.67 0.93
C TRP A 236 9.90 10.94 1.74
N MET A 237 9.89 10.75 3.06
CA MET A 237 11.04 10.99 3.94
C MET A 237 12.26 10.16 3.54
N MET A 238 12.10 8.90 3.12
CA MET A 238 13.19 8.03 2.68
C MET A 238 13.98 8.59 1.49
N LEU A 239 13.35 9.38 0.63
CA LEU A 239 14.02 10.03 -0.49
C LEU A 239 14.60 11.40 -0.15
N GLN A 240 14.35 11.94 1.05
CA GLN A 240 14.92 13.23 1.47
C GLN A 240 16.28 13.08 2.18
N VAL A 241 16.60 11.89 2.67
CA VAL A 241 17.90 11.63 3.32
C VAL A 241 19.05 11.59 2.31
N PRO A 242 20.28 11.94 2.72
CA PRO A 242 21.43 11.99 1.79
C PRO A 242 21.89 10.60 1.34
N LYS A 243 21.70 9.56 2.16
CA LYS A 243 22.11 8.18 1.86
C LYS A 243 20.88 7.28 1.80
N ALA A 244 20.75 6.56 0.70
CA ALA A 244 19.69 5.56 0.55
C ALA A 244 19.90 4.37 1.48
N ASP A 245 18.81 3.85 2.05
CA ASP A 245 18.82 2.70 2.94
C ASP A 245 17.45 2.02 2.93
N ASP A 246 17.31 0.90 3.65
CA ASP A 246 16.08 0.15 3.80
C ASP A 246 15.46 0.42 5.17
N TYR A 247 14.13 0.54 5.24
CA TYR A 247 13.44 0.92 6.46
C TYR A 247 12.18 0.08 6.67
N VAL A 248 12.03 -0.47 7.88
CA VAL A 248 10.76 -1.04 8.36
C VAL A 248 9.83 0.11 8.73
N ILE A 249 8.62 0.09 8.18
CA ILE A 249 7.55 1.02 8.50
C ILE A 249 6.37 0.22 9.07
N ALA A 250 6.14 0.39 10.36
CA ALA A 250 5.22 -0.40 11.16
C ALA A 250 4.71 0.42 12.35
N THR A 251 3.67 -0.08 13.03
CA THR A 251 3.16 0.56 14.26
C THR A 251 3.81 0.00 15.52
N ASN A 252 4.48 -1.14 15.43
CA ASN A 252 4.97 -1.95 16.56
C ASN A 252 3.83 -2.51 17.45
N GLU A 253 2.63 -2.57 16.90
CA GLU A 253 1.46 -3.19 17.53
C GLU A 253 0.87 -4.23 16.57
N THR A 254 0.35 -5.33 17.11
CA THR A 254 -0.29 -6.37 16.29
C THR A 254 -1.66 -6.73 16.83
N HIS A 255 -2.63 -6.85 15.94
CA HIS A 255 -4.01 -7.16 16.26
C HIS A 255 -4.51 -8.33 15.42
N SER A 256 -5.39 -9.15 15.99
CA SER A 256 -6.08 -10.22 15.28
C SER A 256 -7.27 -9.66 14.47
N ILE A 257 -7.75 -10.47 13.52
CA ILE A 257 -8.99 -10.14 12.81
C ILE A 257 -10.18 -10.11 13.78
N ARG A 258 -10.17 -10.93 14.85
CA ARG A 258 -11.20 -10.86 15.92
C ARG A 258 -11.21 -9.50 16.59
N GLU A 259 -10.05 -8.99 17.00
CA GLU A 259 -9.96 -7.65 17.61
C GLU A 259 -10.43 -6.55 16.66
N PHE A 260 -10.15 -6.69 15.35
CA PHE A 260 -10.68 -5.74 14.36
C PHE A 260 -12.20 -5.83 14.24
N LEU A 261 -12.78 -7.03 14.30
CA LEU A 261 -14.24 -7.24 14.32
C LEU A 261 -14.87 -6.67 15.59
N ASP A 262 -14.30 -6.97 16.76
CA ASP A 262 -14.78 -6.45 18.06
C ASP A 262 -14.83 -4.91 18.04
N GLU A 263 -13.73 -4.27 17.62
CA GLU A 263 -13.66 -2.80 17.55
C GLU A 263 -14.65 -2.24 16.52
N SER A 264 -14.66 -2.77 15.29
CA SER A 264 -15.47 -2.20 14.21
C SER A 264 -16.99 -2.38 14.39
N PHE A 265 -17.44 -3.56 14.83
CA PHE A 265 -18.85 -3.82 15.14
C PHE A 265 -19.29 -3.13 16.44
N GLY A 266 -18.38 -3.05 17.43
CA GLY A 266 -18.60 -2.30 18.68
C GLY A 266 -18.94 -0.84 18.44
N LEU A 267 -18.27 -0.19 17.48
CA LEU A 267 -18.54 1.21 17.09
C LEU A 267 -19.99 1.43 16.62
N VAL A 268 -20.65 0.44 16.07
CA VAL A 268 -22.04 0.53 15.59
C VAL A 268 -23.04 -0.23 16.47
N GLY A 269 -22.59 -0.67 17.65
CA GLY A 269 -23.44 -1.34 18.65
C GLY A 269 -24.03 -2.66 18.20
N ARG A 270 -23.27 -3.44 17.43
CA ARG A 270 -23.65 -4.77 16.93
C ARG A 270 -22.68 -5.84 17.44
N ASP A 271 -23.15 -7.07 17.55
CA ASP A 271 -22.31 -8.24 17.80
C ASP A 271 -21.95 -8.89 16.47
N TRP A 272 -20.67 -8.96 16.13
CA TRP A 272 -20.21 -9.54 14.86
C TRP A 272 -20.52 -11.03 14.74
N ASN A 273 -20.69 -11.77 15.84
CA ASN A 273 -21.05 -13.19 15.83
C ASN A 273 -22.39 -13.46 15.12
N GLU A 274 -23.28 -12.47 15.08
CA GLU A 274 -24.55 -12.57 14.35
C GLU A 274 -24.39 -12.52 12.83
N TYR A 275 -23.27 -12.01 12.33
CA TYR A 275 -23.08 -11.69 10.90
C TYR A 275 -21.92 -12.44 10.26
N VAL A 276 -20.90 -12.84 11.04
CA VAL A 276 -19.67 -13.43 10.50
C VAL A 276 -19.81 -14.94 10.33
N ARG A 277 -19.46 -15.41 9.14
CA ARG A 277 -19.38 -16.84 8.80
C ARG A 277 -17.96 -17.18 8.34
N ILE A 278 -17.40 -18.25 8.89
CA ILE A 278 -16.12 -18.79 8.41
C ILE A 278 -16.35 -19.54 7.10
N ASP A 279 -15.58 -19.22 6.07
CA ASP A 279 -15.67 -19.87 4.77
C ASP A 279 -14.26 -20.36 4.33
N PRO A 280 -14.08 -21.67 4.14
CA PRO A 280 -12.80 -22.26 3.78
C PRO A 280 -12.13 -21.69 2.54
N LYS A 281 -12.90 -21.16 1.59
CA LYS A 281 -12.37 -20.56 0.35
C LYS A 281 -11.48 -19.33 0.58
N TYR A 282 -11.60 -18.67 1.74
CA TYR A 282 -10.81 -17.51 2.11
C TYR A 282 -9.53 -17.85 2.86
N PHE A 283 -9.28 -19.13 3.18
CA PHE A 283 -7.99 -19.55 3.71
C PHE A 283 -6.93 -19.54 2.62
N ARG A 284 -5.71 -19.18 2.99
CA ARG A 284 -4.57 -19.21 2.09
C ARG A 284 -3.96 -20.62 2.06
N PRO A 285 -3.39 -21.08 0.94
CA PRO A 285 -2.65 -22.35 0.89
C PRO A 285 -1.50 -22.42 1.90
N THR A 286 -0.86 -21.28 2.15
CA THR A 286 0.13 -21.09 3.22
C THR A 286 -0.18 -19.78 3.94
N GLU A 287 -0.30 -19.86 5.27
CA GLU A 287 -0.66 -18.70 6.09
C GLU A 287 0.60 -18.04 6.69
N VAL A 288 0.45 -16.78 7.04
CA VAL A 288 1.38 -16.02 7.87
C VAL A 288 0.65 -15.69 9.17
N ASP A 289 1.07 -16.28 10.27
CA ASP A 289 0.33 -16.22 11.53
C ASP A 289 0.51 -14.89 12.25
N LEU A 290 1.73 -14.34 12.24
CA LEU A 290 2.09 -13.14 12.99
C LEU A 290 3.01 -12.24 12.16
N LEU A 291 2.66 -10.96 12.08
CA LEU A 291 3.55 -9.89 11.63
C LEU A 291 3.49 -8.74 12.64
N ILE A 292 4.66 -8.30 13.10
CA ILE A 292 4.85 -7.11 13.96
C ILE A 292 6.23 -6.53 13.66
N GLY A 293 6.27 -5.26 13.22
CA GLY A 293 7.51 -4.61 12.81
C GLY A 293 8.11 -3.72 13.88
N ASP A 294 9.43 -3.64 13.91
CA ASP A 294 10.16 -2.65 14.70
C ASP A 294 10.55 -1.43 13.84
N PRO A 295 9.86 -0.29 13.97
CA PRO A 295 10.15 0.92 13.19
C PRO A 295 11.29 1.77 13.78
N SER A 296 12.04 1.28 14.76
CA SER A 296 13.04 2.07 15.50
C SER A 296 14.06 2.76 14.62
N LYS A 297 14.50 2.12 13.52
CA LYS A 297 15.41 2.72 12.54
C LYS A 297 14.77 3.92 11.83
N ALA A 298 13.54 3.76 11.35
CA ALA A 298 12.81 4.85 10.71
C ALA A 298 12.54 6.02 11.68
N MET A 299 12.18 5.71 12.93
CA MET A 299 12.01 6.73 13.97
C MET A 299 13.30 7.51 14.23
N LYS A 300 14.43 6.82 14.34
CA LYS A 300 15.73 7.44 14.66
C LYS A 300 16.31 8.21 13.49
N GLN A 301 16.27 7.66 12.27
CA GLN A 301 16.98 8.22 11.11
C GLN A 301 16.12 9.15 10.26
N LEU A 302 14.81 8.89 10.15
CA LEU A 302 13.88 9.71 9.38
C LEU A 302 13.10 10.68 10.26
N GLY A 303 13.01 10.44 11.58
CA GLY A 303 12.09 11.16 12.47
C GLY A 303 10.62 10.76 12.25
N TRP A 304 10.38 9.68 11.51
CA TRP A 304 9.03 9.19 11.26
C TRP A 304 8.49 8.38 12.45
N LYS A 305 7.20 8.53 12.73
CA LYS A 305 6.47 7.68 13.67
C LYS A 305 5.01 7.54 13.22
N PRO A 306 4.34 6.42 13.53
CA PRO A 306 2.90 6.31 13.32
C PRO A 306 2.17 7.36 14.15
N LYS A 307 1.16 8.00 13.55
CA LYS A 307 0.38 9.07 14.18
C LYS A 307 -1.02 8.60 14.58
N THR A 308 -1.51 7.59 13.86
CA THR A 308 -2.88 7.06 13.97
C THR A 308 -2.85 5.73 14.71
N SER A 309 -3.55 5.64 15.83
CA SER A 309 -3.71 4.40 16.59
C SER A 309 -4.62 3.39 15.87
N PHE A 310 -4.54 2.11 16.26
CA PHE A 310 -5.42 1.07 15.72
C PHE A 310 -6.90 1.43 15.83
N LYS A 311 -7.36 1.91 16.99
CA LYS A 311 -8.76 2.29 17.20
C LYS A 311 -9.20 3.47 16.34
N GLU A 312 -8.35 4.48 16.19
CA GLU A 312 -8.62 5.61 15.29
C GLU A 312 -8.70 5.17 13.84
N LEU A 313 -7.80 4.26 13.41
CA LEU A 313 -7.84 3.69 12.07
C LEU A 313 -9.18 2.98 11.79
N VAL A 314 -9.62 2.10 12.71
CA VAL A 314 -10.89 1.39 12.59
C VAL A 314 -12.05 2.38 12.53
N LYS A 315 -12.05 3.39 13.41
CA LYS A 315 -13.07 4.46 13.44
C LYS A 315 -13.12 5.21 12.12
N ILE A 316 -11.97 5.65 11.57
CA ILE A 316 -11.89 6.35 10.28
C ILE A 316 -12.50 5.49 9.16
N MET A 317 -12.15 4.21 9.11
CA MET A 317 -12.62 3.31 8.06
C MET A 317 -14.13 3.06 8.14
N VAL A 318 -14.66 2.79 9.34
CA VAL A 318 -16.10 2.59 9.54
C VAL A 318 -16.88 3.86 9.20
N TYR A 319 -16.43 5.03 9.69
CA TYR A 319 -17.05 6.32 9.44
C TYR A 319 -17.21 6.62 7.95
N GLU A 320 -16.12 6.50 7.19
CA GLU A 320 -16.15 6.81 5.75
C GLU A 320 -16.97 5.77 4.95
N ASP A 321 -16.97 4.50 5.37
CA ASP A 321 -17.77 3.48 4.70
C ASP A 321 -19.28 3.63 4.95
N LEU A 322 -19.67 4.12 6.13
CA LEU A 322 -21.06 4.51 6.39
C LEU A 322 -21.49 5.66 5.46
N LYS A 323 -20.69 6.71 5.37
CA LYS A 323 -20.95 7.83 4.44
C LYS A 323 -21.08 7.37 3.00
N MET A 324 -20.19 6.46 2.55
CA MET A 324 -20.23 5.92 1.19
C MET A 324 -21.52 5.15 0.89
N GLU A 325 -22.16 4.53 1.90
CA GLU A 325 -23.47 3.91 1.77
C GLU A 325 -24.66 4.88 1.93
N GLY A 326 -24.39 6.18 2.12
CA GLY A 326 -25.42 7.20 2.33
C GLY A 326 -26.02 7.23 3.73
N LEU A 327 -25.33 6.61 4.68
CA LEU A 327 -25.73 6.58 6.10
C LEU A 327 -25.10 7.75 6.86
N ASP A 328 -25.71 8.15 7.96
CA ASP A 328 -25.23 9.18 8.87
C ASP A 328 -24.39 8.57 10.00
N PRO A 329 -23.03 8.69 9.95
CA PRO A 329 -22.17 8.06 10.96
C PRO A 329 -22.40 8.63 12.36
N GLU A 330 -22.71 9.93 12.50
CA GLU A 330 -22.89 10.59 13.78
C GLU A 330 -24.10 10.01 14.56
N LYS A 331 -25.07 9.45 13.84
CA LYS A 331 -26.24 8.81 14.45
C LYS A 331 -26.04 7.32 14.72
N LEU A 332 -25.15 6.68 13.97
CA LEU A 332 -25.01 5.22 13.99
C LEU A 332 -23.82 4.73 14.80
N MET A 333 -22.79 5.57 14.93
CA MET A 333 -21.61 5.21 15.70
C MET A 333 -21.74 5.63 17.16
N LYS A 334 -21.24 4.78 18.03
CA LYS A 334 -21.01 5.11 19.45
C LYS A 334 -19.64 5.77 19.57
N LEU A 335 -19.63 7.10 19.48
CA LEU A 335 -18.41 7.90 19.49
C LEU A 335 -17.93 8.20 20.93
#